data_f81fafe1d0a614e2953748ca4e4b1a3e
#
_entry.id   f81fafe1d0a614e2953748ca4e4b1a3e
#
_cell.length_a   1.000
_cell.length_b   1.000
_cell.length_c   1.000
_cell.angle_alpha   90.00
_cell.angle_beta   90.00
_cell.angle_gamma   90.00
#
_symmetry.space_group_name_H-M   'P 1'
#
loop_
_entity.id
_entity.type
_entity.pdbx_description
1 polymer ?
#
loop_
_entity_poly.entity_id
_entity_poly.type
_entity_poly.pdbx_seq_one_letter_code
_entity_poly.pdbx_strand_id
1 'polypeptide(L)'
;MPNQPTTMTWSEEQVNYMRLALKVAEKGRGRVRPNPLVGCILVKDGKVIAEGWHDHLGGLHAEQMAIHDAEEKGHNTNGAIAYITLEPCNHFGRTPPCTEALLWAGINEAIVAHGDPNPLVRGNGISVLEQAGIKVQSGLLEAEAAEQMREFLHWCKHRRPYVTVKIATDSTGSV
;
A
#
# COMPACT_ATOMS: atom_id res chain seq x y z
N MET A 1 27.35 -17.88 16.28
CA MET A 1 25.93 -18.24 16.35
C MET A 1 25.22 -17.42 15.30
N PRO A 2 24.56 -17.99 14.28
CA PRO A 2 23.82 -17.20 13.32
C PRO A 2 22.60 -16.59 14.03
N ASN A 3 22.44 -15.27 13.88
CA ASN A 3 21.27 -14.52 14.32
C ASN A 3 20.02 -15.17 13.73
N GLN A 4 19.16 -15.72 14.57
CA GLN A 4 17.82 -16.11 14.12
C GLN A 4 17.07 -14.83 13.70
N PRO A 5 16.39 -14.83 12.56
CA PRO A 5 15.56 -13.69 12.18
C PRO A 5 14.50 -13.50 13.27
N THR A 6 14.50 -12.34 13.89
CA THR A 6 13.43 -11.94 14.82
C THR A 6 12.14 -11.92 14.03
N THR A 7 11.30 -12.96 14.19
CA THR A 7 9.95 -12.94 13.62
C THR A 7 9.20 -11.76 14.25
N MET A 8 8.97 -10.71 13.47
CA MET A 8 8.10 -9.62 13.91
C MET A 8 6.72 -10.21 14.22
N THR A 9 6.28 -10.06 15.45
CA THR A 9 4.92 -10.42 15.85
C THR A 9 4.06 -9.18 15.75
N TRP A 10 3.07 -9.22 14.86
CA TRP A 10 2.10 -8.14 14.67
C TRP A 10 0.96 -8.26 15.67
N SER A 11 0.48 -7.15 16.22
CA SER A 11 -0.72 -7.17 17.05
C SER A 11 -1.98 -7.40 16.20
N GLU A 12 -3.03 -7.91 16.82
CA GLU A 12 -4.33 -8.09 16.15
C GLU A 12 -4.86 -6.75 15.61
N GLU A 13 -4.65 -5.67 16.34
CA GLU A 13 -5.05 -4.33 15.94
C GLU A 13 -4.31 -3.87 14.66
N GLN A 14 -2.99 -4.07 14.59
CA GLN A 14 -2.20 -3.77 13.39
C GLN A 14 -2.68 -4.58 12.18
N VAL A 15 -2.97 -5.86 12.39
CA VAL A 15 -3.53 -6.74 11.34
C VAL A 15 -4.88 -6.21 10.84
N ASN A 16 -5.75 -5.75 11.74
CA ASN A 16 -7.06 -5.21 11.39
C ASN A 16 -6.95 -3.89 10.61
N TYR A 17 -6.03 -2.99 10.96
CA TYR A 17 -5.79 -1.77 10.19
C TYR A 17 -5.23 -2.07 8.79
N MET A 18 -4.31 -3.02 8.65
CA MET A 18 -3.81 -3.38 7.33
C MET A 18 -4.89 -4.06 6.47
N ARG A 19 -5.75 -4.90 7.04
CA ARG A 19 -6.92 -5.45 6.33
C ARG A 19 -7.87 -4.36 5.86
N LEU A 20 -8.05 -3.32 6.67
CA LEU A 20 -8.85 -2.15 6.26
C LEU A 20 -8.18 -1.42 5.09
N ALA A 21 -6.85 -1.22 5.10
CA ALA A 21 -6.13 -0.64 3.98
C ALA A 21 -6.29 -1.46 2.69
N LEU A 22 -6.18 -2.79 2.78
CA LEU A 22 -6.43 -3.71 1.66
C LEU A 22 -7.87 -3.59 1.14
N LYS A 23 -8.86 -3.52 2.04
CA LYS A 23 -10.26 -3.33 1.66
C LYS A 23 -10.50 -2.00 0.96
N VAL A 24 -9.87 -0.94 1.42
CA VAL A 24 -9.97 0.40 0.82
C VAL A 24 -9.34 0.42 -0.57
N ALA A 25 -8.21 -0.27 -0.79
CA ALA A 25 -7.58 -0.42 -2.09
C ALA A 25 -8.53 -0.98 -3.17
N GLU A 26 -9.47 -1.87 -2.79
CA GLU A 26 -10.45 -2.45 -3.72
C GLU A 26 -11.34 -1.41 -4.39
N LYS A 27 -11.53 -0.25 -3.80
CA LYS A 27 -12.32 0.85 -4.40
C LYS A 27 -11.73 1.33 -5.74
N GLY A 28 -10.41 1.13 -5.97
CA GLY A 28 -9.73 1.44 -7.22
C GLY A 28 -9.82 0.34 -8.30
N ARG A 29 -10.39 -0.82 -7.99
CA ARG A 29 -10.40 -1.97 -8.90
C ARG A 29 -11.05 -1.65 -10.25
N GLY A 30 -10.34 -2.00 -11.32
CA GLY A 30 -10.76 -1.77 -12.71
C GLY A 30 -10.46 -0.37 -13.25
N ARG A 31 -10.02 0.60 -12.43
CA ARG A 31 -9.79 1.99 -12.83
C ARG A 31 -8.32 2.42 -12.82
N VAL A 32 -7.46 1.68 -12.10
CA VAL A 32 -6.07 2.08 -11.88
C VAL A 32 -5.08 1.50 -12.88
N ARG A 33 -5.46 0.46 -13.66
CA ARG A 33 -4.54 -0.24 -14.57
C ARG A 33 -3.80 0.71 -15.51
N PRO A 34 -2.49 0.49 -15.73
CA PRO A 34 -1.63 -0.62 -15.30
C PRO A 34 -1.06 -0.47 -13.89
N ASN A 35 -1.41 0.57 -13.15
CA ASN A 35 -0.94 0.81 -11.78
C ASN A 35 -1.49 -0.24 -10.80
N PRO A 36 -0.80 -0.48 -9.66
CA PRO A 36 -1.28 -1.38 -8.64
C PRO A 36 -2.51 -0.83 -7.89
N LEU A 37 -3.27 -1.74 -7.28
CA LEU A 37 -4.25 -1.39 -6.26
C LEU A 37 -3.52 -1.04 -4.97
N VAL A 38 -3.62 0.20 -4.54
CA VAL A 38 -2.99 0.68 -3.30
C VAL A 38 -4.03 1.32 -2.41
N GLY A 39 -3.95 1.00 -1.12
CA GLY A 39 -4.75 1.62 -0.07
C GLY A 39 -3.87 2.11 1.06
N CYS A 40 -4.32 3.17 1.71
CA CYS A 40 -3.67 3.79 2.87
C CYS A 40 -4.71 4.11 3.94
N ILE A 41 -4.40 3.77 5.19
CA ILE A 41 -5.20 4.14 6.37
C ILE A 41 -4.29 4.92 7.31
N LEU A 42 -4.76 6.08 7.76
CA LEU A 42 -4.10 6.85 8.80
C LEU A 42 -4.76 6.58 10.15
N VAL A 43 -3.93 6.19 11.11
CA VAL A 43 -4.37 5.87 12.49
C VAL A 43 -3.69 6.79 13.46
N LYS A 44 -4.46 7.38 14.38
CA LYS A 44 -3.95 8.20 15.48
C LYS A 44 -4.71 7.90 16.76
N ASP A 45 -3.99 7.73 17.86
CA ASP A 45 -4.57 7.41 19.17
C ASP A 45 -5.51 6.19 19.13
N GLY A 46 -5.13 5.14 18.38
CA GLY A 46 -5.92 3.92 18.21
C GLY A 46 -7.19 4.09 17.37
N LYS A 47 -7.34 5.20 16.63
CA LYS A 47 -8.51 5.45 15.80
C LYS A 47 -8.10 5.71 14.35
N VAL A 48 -8.87 5.15 13.42
CA VAL A 48 -8.76 5.51 12.00
C VAL A 48 -9.26 6.94 11.83
N ILE A 49 -8.39 7.85 11.39
CA ILE A 49 -8.71 9.26 11.16
C ILE A 49 -8.95 9.56 9.68
N ALA A 50 -8.37 8.76 8.77
CA ALA A 50 -8.53 8.95 7.34
C ALA A 50 -8.26 7.66 6.55
N GLU A 51 -8.78 7.61 5.33
CA GLU A 51 -8.54 6.54 4.36
C GLU A 51 -8.26 7.11 2.98
N GLY A 52 -7.42 6.40 2.20
CA GLY A 52 -7.11 6.77 0.82
C GLY A 52 -6.84 5.55 -0.03
N TRP A 53 -7.09 5.67 -1.32
CA TRP A 53 -6.80 4.63 -2.30
C TRP A 53 -6.40 5.28 -3.63
N HIS A 54 -5.65 4.55 -4.44
CA HIS A 54 -5.44 4.99 -5.81
C HIS A 54 -6.73 4.82 -6.61
N ASP A 55 -7.39 5.92 -6.94
CA ASP A 55 -8.75 5.90 -7.49
C ASP A 55 -8.78 5.60 -8.99
N HIS A 56 -7.88 6.22 -9.76
CA HIS A 56 -7.79 6.05 -11.21
C HIS A 56 -6.40 6.38 -11.73
N LEU A 57 -6.10 5.90 -12.93
CA LEU A 57 -4.82 6.17 -13.59
C LEU A 57 -4.58 7.69 -13.75
N GLY A 58 -3.48 8.15 -13.16
CA GLY A 58 -3.08 9.57 -13.17
C GLY A 58 -3.70 10.43 -12.06
N GLY A 59 -4.54 9.84 -11.20
CA GLY A 59 -5.04 10.47 -9.97
C GLY A 59 -4.00 10.42 -8.83
N LEU A 60 -4.42 10.94 -7.67
CA LEU A 60 -3.61 10.88 -6.45
C LEU A 60 -3.28 9.45 -6.05
N HIS A 61 -2.12 9.26 -5.44
CA HIS A 61 -1.78 8.01 -4.80
C HIS A 61 -2.52 7.86 -3.46
N ALA A 62 -2.59 6.63 -2.95
CA ALA A 62 -3.37 6.31 -1.76
C ALA A 62 -2.97 7.13 -0.53
N GLU A 63 -1.66 7.35 -0.35
CA GLU A 63 -1.11 8.13 0.76
C GLU A 63 -1.55 9.60 0.69
N GLN A 64 -1.43 10.20 -0.49
CA GLN A 64 -1.84 11.59 -0.73
C GLN A 64 -3.35 11.76 -0.55
N MET A 65 -4.13 10.78 -1.01
CA MET A 65 -5.58 10.78 -0.83
C MET A 65 -5.96 10.63 0.65
N ALA A 66 -5.27 9.78 1.42
CA ALA A 66 -5.51 9.64 2.85
C ALA A 66 -5.17 10.92 3.63
N ILE A 67 -4.09 11.60 3.26
CA ILE A 67 -3.73 12.90 3.86
C ILE A 67 -4.81 13.95 3.55
N HIS A 68 -5.25 14.03 2.31
CA HIS A 68 -6.32 14.94 1.88
C HIS A 68 -7.65 14.63 2.60
N ASP A 69 -8.02 13.36 2.75
CA ASP A 69 -9.21 12.94 3.49
C ASP A 69 -9.14 13.35 4.98
N ALA A 70 -7.94 13.27 5.59
CA ALA A 70 -7.72 13.76 6.94
C ALA A 70 -7.92 15.28 7.03
N GLU A 71 -7.40 16.03 6.08
CA GLU A 71 -7.55 17.49 6.02
C GLU A 71 -9.02 17.90 5.86
N GLU A 72 -9.76 17.26 4.93
CA GLU A 72 -11.19 17.52 4.73
C GLU A 72 -12.02 17.22 5.99
N LYS A 73 -11.64 16.21 6.76
CA LYS A 73 -12.28 15.85 8.05
C LYS A 73 -11.82 16.72 9.23
N GLY A 74 -10.85 17.60 9.02
CA GLY A 74 -10.28 18.44 10.07
C GLY A 74 -9.38 17.68 11.06
N HIS A 75 -8.83 16.54 10.66
CA HIS A 75 -7.92 15.75 11.49
C HIS A 75 -6.47 16.19 11.31
N ASN A 76 -5.75 16.28 12.41
CA ASN A 76 -4.30 16.52 12.39
C ASN A 76 -3.56 15.20 12.25
N THR A 77 -2.81 15.04 11.16
CA THR A 77 -2.03 13.85 10.81
C THR A 77 -0.71 13.74 11.56
N ASN A 78 -0.22 14.82 12.16
CA ASN A 78 1.06 14.83 12.88
C ASN A 78 1.06 13.77 14.00
N GLY A 79 2.04 12.88 13.98
CA GLY A 79 2.18 11.76 14.92
C GLY A 79 1.32 10.53 14.56
N ALA A 80 0.60 10.54 13.45
CA ALA A 80 -0.19 9.37 13.02
C ALA A 80 0.71 8.22 12.51
N ILE A 81 0.11 7.03 12.45
CA ILE A 81 0.67 5.82 11.84
C ILE A 81 -0.02 5.61 10.49
N ALA A 82 0.75 5.42 9.43
CA ALA A 82 0.24 5.10 8.11
C ALA A 82 0.35 3.59 7.84
N TYR A 83 -0.77 2.92 7.54
CA TYR A 83 -0.82 1.53 7.06
C TYR A 83 -1.01 1.56 5.56
N ILE A 84 -0.01 1.05 4.82
CA ILE A 84 0.07 1.21 3.37
C ILE A 84 0.28 -0.17 2.72
N THR A 85 -0.53 -0.50 1.73
CA THR A 85 -0.50 -1.85 1.13
C THR A 85 0.69 -2.10 0.20
N LEU A 86 1.36 -1.04 -0.26
CA LEU A 86 2.55 -1.10 -1.11
C LEU A 86 3.55 -0.02 -0.67
N GLU A 87 4.84 -0.29 -0.83
CA GLU A 87 5.91 0.66 -0.56
C GLU A 87 5.65 2.03 -1.19
N PRO A 88 5.72 3.14 -0.42
CA PRO A 88 5.53 4.49 -0.94
C PRO A 88 6.55 4.85 -2.01
N CYS A 89 6.09 5.47 -3.08
CA CYS A 89 6.98 5.92 -4.14
C CYS A 89 7.89 7.08 -3.69
N ASN A 90 9.13 7.08 -4.24
CA ASN A 90 10.12 8.14 -4.00
C ASN A 90 10.63 8.75 -5.31
N HIS A 91 9.79 8.87 -6.30
CA HIS A 91 10.13 9.52 -7.57
C HIS A 91 9.07 10.55 -7.93
N PHE A 92 9.49 11.62 -8.58
CA PHE A 92 8.59 12.62 -9.13
C PHE A 92 7.89 12.03 -10.36
N GLY A 93 6.59 11.92 -10.27
CA GLY A 93 5.70 11.59 -11.35
C GLY A 93 4.87 12.82 -11.77
N ARG A 94 3.57 12.62 -11.91
CA ARG A 94 2.60 13.70 -12.08
C ARG A 94 2.30 14.44 -10.77
N THR A 95 2.57 13.78 -9.64
CA THR A 95 2.44 14.31 -8.29
C THR A 95 3.79 14.21 -7.58
N PRO A 96 4.01 14.99 -6.50
CA PRO A 96 5.18 14.81 -5.64
C PRO A 96 5.28 13.38 -5.11
N PRO A 97 6.49 12.92 -4.72
CA PRO A 97 6.67 11.60 -4.12
C PRO A 97 5.80 11.39 -2.88
N CYS A 98 5.25 10.17 -2.71
CA CYS A 98 4.48 9.84 -1.51
C CYS A 98 5.31 9.93 -0.23
N THR A 99 6.62 9.67 -0.32
CA THR A 99 7.56 9.86 0.80
C THR A 99 7.55 11.30 1.30
N GLU A 100 7.61 12.29 0.42
CA GLU A 100 7.53 13.72 0.80
C GLU A 100 6.17 14.06 1.40
N ALA A 101 5.07 13.56 0.83
CA ALA A 101 3.75 13.80 1.35
C ALA A 101 3.59 13.27 2.79
N LEU A 102 4.07 12.06 3.07
CA LEU A 102 4.07 11.48 4.41
C LEU A 102 4.93 12.26 5.41
N LEU A 103 6.11 12.74 4.96
CA LEU A 103 6.99 13.56 5.78
C LEU A 103 6.34 14.90 6.15
N TRP A 104 5.77 15.61 5.18
CA TRP A 104 5.10 16.89 5.41
C TRP A 104 3.83 16.77 6.25
N ALA A 105 3.13 15.64 6.14
CA ALA A 105 1.99 15.33 6.98
C ALA A 105 2.38 14.99 8.44
N GLY A 106 3.68 14.90 8.74
CA GLY A 106 4.17 14.60 10.09
C GLY A 106 3.87 13.16 10.55
N ILE A 107 3.82 12.21 9.61
CA ILE A 107 3.63 10.80 9.94
C ILE A 107 4.81 10.30 10.77
N ASN A 108 4.53 9.62 11.88
CA ASN A 108 5.54 9.14 12.83
C ASN A 108 6.00 7.70 12.52
N GLU A 109 5.11 6.88 12.00
CA GLU A 109 5.38 5.48 11.68
C GLU A 109 4.66 5.09 10.40
N ALA A 110 5.31 4.28 9.55
CA ALA A 110 4.72 3.67 8.38
C ALA A 110 4.80 2.14 8.48
N ILE A 111 3.67 1.47 8.33
CA ILE A 111 3.60 0.01 8.27
C ILE A 111 3.20 -0.37 6.85
N VAL A 112 4.11 -1.05 6.16
CA VAL A 112 4.02 -1.38 4.73
C VAL A 112 3.75 -2.87 4.57
N ALA A 113 2.75 -3.25 3.77
CA ALA A 113 2.47 -4.65 3.53
C ALA A 113 3.49 -5.30 2.59
N HIS A 114 3.71 -4.71 1.42
CA HIS A 114 4.56 -5.30 0.37
C HIS A 114 5.55 -4.27 -0.18
N GLY A 115 6.81 -4.68 -0.39
CA GLY A 115 7.81 -3.86 -1.06
C GLY A 115 7.48 -3.68 -2.55
N ASP A 116 7.85 -2.54 -3.14
CA ASP A 116 7.62 -2.34 -4.57
C ASP A 116 8.56 -3.26 -5.40
N PRO A 117 8.03 -4.11 -6.28
CA PRO A 117 8.84 -5.00 -7.13
C PRO A 117 9.56 -4.27 -8.26
N ASN A 118 9.19 -3.01 -8.54
CA ASN A 118 9.82 -2.22 -9.57
C ASN A 118 11.24 -1.84 -9.14
N PRO A 119 12.30 -2.25 -9.87
CA PRO A 119 13.68 -1.98 -9.49
C PRO A 119 14.01 -0.47 -9.33
N LEU A 120 13.23 0.40 -9.99
CA LEU A 120 13.41 1.86 -9.90
C LEU A 120 12.79 2.46 -8.64
N VAL A 121 11.94 1.73 -7.94
CA VAL A 121 11.23 2.15 -6.73
C VAL A 121 11.69 1.37 -5.50
N ARG A 122 12.00 0.10 -5.68
CA ARG A 122 12.28 -0.89 -4.63
C ARG A 122 13.28 -0.40 -3.59
N GLY A 123 12.85 -0.37 -2.32
CA GLY A 123 13.68 -0.02 -1.16
C GLY A 123 13.99 1.47 -1.03
N ASN A 124 13.71 2.28 -2.04
CA ASN A 124 14.01 3.71 -1.99
C ASN A 124 13.03 4.48 -1.12
N GLY A 125 11.74 4.13 -1.15
CA GLY A 125 10.72 4.79 -0.35
C GLY A 125 10.90 4.53 1.14
N ILE A 126 11.08 3.26 1.53
CA ILE A 126 11.32 2.85 2.92
C ILE A 126 12.59 3.52 3.44
N SER A 127 13.70 3.39 2.71
CA SER A 127 15.00 3.96 3.12
C SER A 127 14.94 5.48 3.33
N VAL A 128 14.24 6.21 2.46
CA VAL A 128 14.09 7.68 2.57
C VAL A 128 13.27 8.04 3.82
N LEU A 129 12.18 7.33 4.10
CA LEU A 129 11.38 7.56 5.30
C LEU A 129 12.18 7.29 6.57
N GLU A 130 12.96 6.19 6.62
CA GLU A 130 13.83 5.85 7.76
C GLU A 130 14.93 6.91 7.97
N GLN A 131 15.58 7.35 6.91
CA GLN A 131 16.61 8.40 6.98
C GLN A 131 16.04 9.74 7.46
N ALA A 132 14.77 10.00 7.18
CA ALA A 132 14.05 11.18 7.67
C ALA A 132 13.49 11.02 9.09
N GLY A 133 13.72 9.88 9.75
CA GLY A 133 13.32 9.64 11.13
C GLY A 133 11.92 9.04 11.30
N ILE A 134 11.23 8.65 10.22
CA ILE A 134 9.99 7.88 10.32
C ILE A 134 10.34 6.42 10.61
N LYS A 135 9.73 5.85 11.64
CA LYS A 135 9.85 4.42 11.92
C LYS A 135 9.12 3.64 10.83
N VAL A 136 9.80 2.71 10.15
CA VAL A 136 9.17 1.87 9.12
C VAL A 136 9.21 0.39 9.53
N GLN A 137 8.09 -0.29 9.34
CA GLN A 137 7.98 -1.73 9.47
C GLN A 137 7.34 -2.29 8.18
N SER A 138 7.79 -3.45 7.71
CA SER A 138 7.28 -4.03 6.46
C SER A 138 6.97 -5.53 6.61
N GLY A 139 6.11 -6.05 5.74
CA GLY A 139 5.75 -7.46 5.67
C GLY A 139 4.42 -7.82 6.35
N LEU A 140 3.67 -6.83 6.87
CA LEU A 140 2.37 -7.11 7.47
C LEU A 140 1.33 -7.48 6.41
N LEU A 141 0.83 -8.72 6.46
CA LEU A 141 -0.09 -9.29 5.47
C LEU A 141 0.47 -9.26 4.03
N GLU A 142 1.78 -9.46 3.88
CA GLU A 142 2.46 -9.40 2.59
C GLU A 142 1.84 -10.33 1.54
N ALA A 143 1.47 -11.55 1.94
CA ALA A 143 0.85 -12.52 1.03
C ALA A 143 -0.55 -12.06 0.55
N GLU A 144 -1.36 -11.47 1.44
CA GLU A 144 -2.68 -10.94 1.10
C GLU A 144 -2.55 -9.75 0.14
N ALA A 145 -1.60 -8.85 0.40
CA ALA A 145 -1.29 -7.71 -0.47
C ALA A 145 -0.77 -8.17 -1.84
N ALA A 146 0.12 -9.16 -1.87
CA ALA A 146 0.65 -9.72 -3.11
C ALA A 146 -0.48 -10.34 -3.96
N GLU A 147 -1.38 -11.11 -3.36
CA GLU A 147 -2.53 -11.69 -4.07
C GLU A 147 -3.45 -10.61 -4.65
N GLN A 148 -3.71 -9.54 -3.89
CA GLN A 148 -4.53 -8.43 -4.36
C GLN A 148 -3.91 -7.72 -5.58
N MET A 149 -2.57 -7.60 -5.61
CA MET A 149 -1.80 -6.93 -6.66
C MET A 149 -1.17 -7.90 -7.68
N ARG A 150 -1.55 -9.20 -7.69
CA ARG A 150 -0.90 -10.26 -8.48
C ARG A 150 -0.68 -9.91 -9.96
N GLU A 151 -1.62 -9.18 -10.56
CA GLU A 151 -1.53 -8.77 -11.96
C GLU A 151 -0.39 -7.76 -12.18
N PHE A 152 -0.26 -6.80 -11.29
CA PHE A 152 0.83 -5.81 -11.29
C PHE A 152 2.18 -6.48 -10.99
N LEU A 153 2.25 -7.32 -9.95
CA LEU A 153 3.46 -8.06 -9.60
C LEU A 153 3.93 -8.96 -10.73
N HIS A 154 2.99 -9.66 -11.39
CA HIS A 154 3.28 -10.48 -12.57
C HIS A 154 3.87 -9.65 -13.70
N TRP A 155 3.26 -8.49 -14.01
CA TRP A 155 3.77 -7.58 -15.03
C TRP A 155 5.18 -7.08 -14.70
N CYS A 156 5.42 -6.64 -13.47
CA CYS A 156 6.75 -6.17 -13.04
C CYS A 156 7.82 -7.25 -13.20
N LYS A 157 7.49 -8.49 -12.86
CA LYS A 157 8.42 -9.62 -12.90
C LYS A 157 8.65 -10.16 -14.31
N HIS A 158 7.60 -10.31 -15.11
CA HIS A 158 7.64 -11.08 -16.36
C HIS A 158 7.52 -10.23 -17.62
N ARG A 159 7.11 -8.96 -17.51
CA ARG A 159 6.82 -8.07 -18.64
C ARG A 159 5.82 -8.67 -19.64
N ARG A 160 4.91 -9.48 -19.13
CA ARG A 160 3.84 -10.16 -19.88
C ARG A 160 2.52 -9.93 -19.17
N PRO A 161 1.39 -9.84 -19.90
CA PRO A 161 0.09 -9.72 -19.27
C PRO A 161 -0.23 -10.93 -18.40
N TYR A 162 -0.91 -10.69 -17.28
CA TYR A 162 -1.54 -11.72 -16.48
C TYR A 162 -2.84 -12.12 -17.19
N VAL A 163 -2.96 -13.38 -17.59
CA VAL A 163 -4.11 -13.87 -18.35
C VAL A 163 -5.01 -14.68 -17.43
N THR A 164 -6.28 -14.31 -17.35
CA THR A 164 -7.32 -15.08 -16.67
C THR A 164 -8.30 -15.60 -17.70
N VAL A 165 -8.50 -16.91 -17.74
CA VAL A 165 -9.49 -17.56 -18.60
C VAL A 165 -10.66 -18.03 -17.72
N LYS A 166 -11.87 -17.61 -18.06
CA LYS A 166 -13.10 -18.09 -17.44
C LYS A 166 -13.87 -18.94 -18.46
N ILE A 167 -14.14 -20.19 -18.13
CA ILE A 167 -14.92 -21.11 -18.94
C ILE A 167 -16.14 -21.52 -18.12
N ALA A 168 -17.32 -21.36 -18.69
CA ALA A 168 -18.55 -21.89 -18.11
C ALA A 168 -18.77 -23.29 -18.66
N THR A 169 -18.97 -24.27 -17.78
CA THR A 169 -19.26 -25.66 -18.15
C THR A 169 -20.56 -26.12 -17.48
N ASP A 170 -21.20 -27.10 -18.07
CA ASP A 170 -22.29 -27.83 -17.40
C ASP A 170 -21.71 -28.80 -16.33
N SER A 171 -22.60 -29.56 -15.68
CA SER A 171 -22.24 -30.55 -14.64
C SER A 171 -21.39 -31.71 -15.17
N THR A 172 -21.29 -31.91 -16.50
CA THR A 172 -20.49 -32.93 -17.16
C THR A 172 -19.11 -32.40 -17.60
N GLY A 173 -18.86 -31.10 -17.47
CA GLY A 173 -17.65 -30.45 -17.94
C GLY A 173 -17.69 -30.02 -19.40
N SER A 174 -18.82 -30.11 -20.07
CA SER A 174 -18.99 -29.64 -21.46
C SER A 174 -19.18 -28.12 -21.50
N VAL A 175 -18.57 -27.48 -22.52
CA VAL A 175 -18.63 -26.03 -22.81
C VAL A 175 -19.79 -25.72 -23.74
#